data_4227f54e2d1b8d596b6b24c8e944c274
#
_entry.id   4227f54e2d1b8d596b6b24c8e944c274
#
_cell.length_a   1.000
_cell.length_b   1.000
_cell.length_c   1.000
_cell.angle_alpha   90.00
_cell.angle_beta   90.00
_cell.angle_gamma   90.00
#
_symmetry.space_group_name_H-M   'P 1'
#
loop_
_entity.id
_entity.type
_entity.pdbx_description
1 polymer ?
#
loop_
_entity_poly.entity_id
_entity_poly.type
_entity_poly.pdbx_seq_one_letter_code
_entity_poly.pdbx_strand_id
1 'polypeptide(L)'
;MTVAYIAIGSNLASPLEQVNAALKALGDIPESHILTVSSFYRTPPLGPQDQPDYLNAAVALETSLAPEELLNHTQRIELQQLSLIHI
;
A
#
# COMPACT_ATOMS: atom_id res chain seq x y z
N MET A 1 -2.55 -17.25 12.12
CA MET A 1 -2.72 -16.16 11.13
C MET A 1 -2.86 -14.84 11.85
N THR A 2 -2.29 -13.81 11.31
CA THR A 2 -2.29 -12.47 11.86
C THR A 2 -2.92 -11.52 10.85
N VAL A 3 -3.65 -10.53 11.32
CA VAL A 3 -4.16 -9.48 10.45
C VAL A 3 -3.24 -8.26 10.57
N ALA A 4 -2.70 -7.82 9.43
CA ALA A 4 -1.90 -6.61 9.33
C ALA A 4 -2.73 -5.53 8.64
N TYR A 5 -2.68 -4.31 9.17
CA TYR A 5 -3.33 -3.16 8.57
C TYR A 5 -2.27 -2.35 7.82
N ILE A 6 -2.48 -2.15 6.54
CA ILE A 6 -1.49 -1.55 5.65
C ILE A 6 -2.08 -0.31 5.01
N ALA A 7 -1.36 0.79 5.09
CA ALA A 7 -1.72 2.04 4.41
C ALA A 7 -0.89 2.19 3.14
N ILE A 8 -1.55 2.52 2.04
CA ILE A 8 -0.92 2.72 0.73
C ILE A 8 -1.19 4.15 0.29
N GLY A 9 -0.20 4.80 -0.30
CA GLY A 9 -0.40 6.13 -0.87
C GLY A 9 0.50 6.40 -2.05
N SER A 10 0.01 7.17 -3.02
CA SER A 10 0.80 7.61 -4.16
C SER A 10 0.34 8.99 -4.62
N ASN A 11 1.30 9.87 -4.96
CA ASN A 11 1.01 11.16 -5.60
C ASN A 11 1.76 11.34 -6.92
N LEU A 12 2.27 10.26 -7.48
CA LEU A 12 2.95 10.28 -8.77
C LEU A 12 1.94 10.33 -9.91
N ALA A 13 2.43 10.46 -11.15
CA ALA A 13 1.58 10.39 -12.33
C ALA A 13 0.74 9.11 -12.31
N SER A 14 -0.55 9.23 -12.59
CA SER A 14 -1.49 8.11 -12.55
C SER A 14 -1.56 7.43 -11.16
N PRO A 15 -1.88 8.18 -10.09
CA PRO A 15 -1.88 7.60 -8.73
C PRO A 15 -2.90 6.48 -8.57
N LEU A 16 -4.02 6.50 -9.29
CA LEU A 16 -4.98 5.41 -9.25
C LEU A 16 -4.37 4.10 -9.76
N GLU A 17 -3.62 4.16 -10.85
CA GLU A 17 -2.94 2.98 -11.39
C GLU A 17 -1.88 2.47 -10.42
N GLN A 18 -1.14 3.39 -9.78
CA GLN A 18 -0.12 3.03 -8.81
C GLN A 18 -0.71 2.34 -7.58
N VAL A 19 -1.79 2.87 -7.04
CA VAL A 19 -2.47 2.27 -5.88
C VAL A 19 -3.05 0.92 -6.25
N ASN A 20 -3.69 0.79 -7.40
CA ASN A 20 -4.23 -0.50 -7.86
C ASN A 20 -3.13 -1.53 -8.08
N ALA A 21 -1.99 -1.14 -8.65
CA ALA A 21 -0.85 -2.03 -8.82
C ALA A 21 -0.29 -2.50 -7.48
N ALA A 22 -0.21 -1.60 -6.49
CA ALA A 22 0.24 -1.95 -5.15
C ALA A 22 -0.73 -2.93 -4.48
N LEU A 23 -2.04 -2.72 -4.63
CA LEU A 23 -3.05 -3.65 -4.09
C LEU A 23 -2.91 -5.04 -4.70
N LYS A 24 -2.71 -5.11 -6.01
CA LYS A 24 -2.50 -6.40 -6.68
C LYS A 24 -1.24 -7.09 -6.15
N ALA A 25 -0.16 -6.34 -5.99
CA ALA A 25 1.10 -6.87 -5.47
C ALA A 25 0.95 -7.36 -4.03
N LEU A 26 0.19 -6.64 -3.19
CA LEU A 26 -0.10 -7.09 -1.83
C LEU A 26 -0.88 -8.41 -1.83
N GLY A 27 -1.84 -8.56 -2.73
CA GLY A 27 -2.62 -9.81 -2.87
C GLY A 27 -1.78 -10.99 -3.33
N ASP A 28 -0.63 -10.74 -3.95
CA ASP A 28 0.28 -11.78 -4.45
C ASP A 28 1.35 -12.18 -3.43
N ILE A 29 1.41 -11.53 -2.26
CA ILE A 29 2.37 -11.90 -1.21
C ILE A 29 2.07 -13.33 -0.76
N PRO A 30 3.08 -14.23 -0.71
CA PRO A 30 2.87 -15.62 -0.32
C PRO A 30 2.29 -15.72 1.10
N GLU A 31 1.51 -16.75 1.37
CA GLU A 31 0.90 -17.04 2.67
C GLU A 31 0.06 -15.90 3.22
N SER A 32 -0.50 -15.09 2.32
CA SER A 32 -1.24 -13.88 2.68
C SER A 32 -2.40 -13.69 1.73
N HIS A 33 -3.47 -13.05 2.21
CA HIS A 33 -4.56 -12.62 1.34
C HIS A 33 -5.24 -11.37 1.89
N ILE A 34 -5.79 -10.58 1.00
CA ILE A 34 -6.50 -9.37 1.34
C ILE A 34 -7.89 -9.73 1.88
N LEU A 35 -8.20 -9.24 3.07
CA LEU A 35 -9.53 -9.40 3.67
C LEU A 35 -10.47 -8.30 3.21
N THR A 36 -10.00 -7.06 3.21
CA THR A 36 -10.81 -5.92 2.81
C THR A 36 -9.93 -4.74 2.44
N VAL A 37 -10.47 -3.85 1.61
CA VAL A 37 -9.81 -2.61 1.18
C VAL A 37 -10.77 -1.47 1.43
N SER A 38 -10.28 -0.36 1.98
CA SER A 38 -11.09 0.84 2.18
C SER A 38 -11.45 1.48 0.85
N SER A 39 -12.39 2.44 0.89
CA SER A 39 -12.54 3.38 -0.21
C SER A 39 -11.24 4.17 -0.41
N PHE A 40 -10.97 4.59 -1.63
CA PHE A 40 -9.83 5.46 -1.89
C PHE A 40 -10.15 6.86 -1.40
N TYR A 41 -9.15 7.55 -0.85
CA TYR A 41 -9.33 8.91 -0.34
C TYR A 41 -8.10 9.75 -0.65
N ARG A 42 -8.29 11.07 -0.74
CA ARG A 42 -7.21 12.01 -1.05
C ARG A 42 -6.74 12.71 0.20
N THR A 43 -5.43 12.93 0.28
CA THR A 43 -4.83 13.74 1.35
C THR A 43 -3.87 14.75 0.73
N PRO A 44 -3.76 15.98 1.32
CA PRO A 44 -2.80 16.95 0.84
C PRO A 44 -1.37 16.48 1.12
N PRO A 45 -0.40 16.92 0.30
CA PRO A 45 1.00 16.57 0.53
C PRO A 45 1.52 17.24 1.79
N LEU A 46 2.47 16.59 2.45
CA LEU A 46 3.22 17.21 3.55
C LEU A 46 4.36 18.03 2.94
N GLY A 47 4.53 19.26 3.41
CA GLY A 47 5.58 20.15 2.93
C GLY A 47 5.12 21.05 1.79
N PRO A 48 5.90 21.20 0.69
CA PRO A 48 5.55 22.13 -0.38
C PRO A 48 4.16 21.92 -0.96
N GLN A 49 3.41 23.00 -1.13
CA GLN A 49 2.02 22.96 -1.58
C GLN A 49 1.87 22.77 -3.10
N ASP A 50 2.97 22.75 -3.82
CA ASP A 50 2.98 22.59 -5.27
C ASP A 50 2.99 21.14 -5.74
N GLN A 51 2.93 20.20 -4.81
CA GLN A 51 2.86 18.78 -5.12
C GLN A 51 1.40 18.33 -5.23
N PRO A 52 1.12 17.32 -6.09
CA PRO A 52 -0.22 16.73 -6.15
C PRO A 52 -0.64 16.09 -4.83
N ASP A 53 -1.94 16.00 -4.60
CA ASP A 53 -2.48 15.26 -3.48
C ASP A 53 -2.13 13.78 -3.59
N TYR A 54 -2.02 13.13 -2.44
CA TYR A 54 -1.90 11.67 -2.39
C TYR A 54 -3.27 11.02 -2.56
N LEU A 55 -3.30 9.94 -3.32
CA LEU A 55 -4.41 9.00 -3.33
C LEU A 55 -4.04 7.84 -2.40
N ASN A 56 -4.94 7.52 -1.47
CA ASN A 56 -4.66 6.58 -0.39
C ASN A 56 -5.70 5.48 -0.33
N ALA A 57 -5.29 4.35 0.27
CA ALA A 57 -6.20 3.27 0.65
C ALA A 57 -5.64 2.58 1.90
N ALA A 58 -6.54 1.99 2.68
CA ALA A 58 -6.16 1.14 3.81
C ALA A 58 -6.57 -0.29 3.49
N VAL A 59 -5.72 -1.24 3.85
CA VAL A 59 -5.90 -2.66 3.53
C VAL A 59 -5.77 -3.48 4.80
N ALA A 60 -6.69 -4.42 5.00
CA ALA A 60 -6.52 -5.47 6.00
C ALA A 60 -6.03 -6.74 5.30
N LEU A 61 -4.85 -7.19 5.65
CA LEU A 61 -4.19 -8.36 5.06
C LEU A 61 -4.06 -9.45 6.12
N GLU A 62 -4.60 -10.62 5.85
CA GLU A 62 -4.35 -11.78 6.69
C GLU A 62 -3.10 -12.49 6.21
N THR A 63 -2.18 -12.80 7.13
CA THR A 63 -0.89 -13.39 6.78
C THR A 63 -0.41 -14.37 7.84
N SER A 64 0.29 -15.42 7.42
CA SER A 64 1.04 -16.30 8.30
C SER A 64 2.53 -15.98 8.32
N LEU A 65 2.95 -14.98 7.56
CA LEU A 65 4.34 -14.54 7.55
C LEU A 65 4.72 -13.87 8.87
N ALA A 66 5.99 -14.02 9.26
CA ALA A 66 6.55 -13.24 10.36
C ALA A 66 6.58 -11.74 9.97
N PRO A 67 6.51 -10.80 10.93
CA PRO A 67 6.53 -9.38 10.63
C PRO A 67 7.70 -8.94 9.74
N GLU A 68 8.87 -9.48 9.97
CA GLU A 68 10.07 -9.16 9.18
C GLU A 68 9.93 -9.58 7.71
N GLU A 69 9.36 -10.77 7.49
CA GLU A 69 9.11 -11.27 6.14
C GLU A 69 8.08 -10.41 5.41
N LEU A 70 7.01 -10.05 6.11
CA LEU A 70 5.98 -9.18 5.54
C LEU A 70 6.57 -7.81 5.19
N LEU A 71 7.38 -7.24 6.06
CA LEU A 71 8.04 -5.95 5.82
C LEU A 71 8.93 -6.01 4.57
N ASN A 72 9.68 -7.09 4.40
CA ASN A 72 10.52 -7.27 3.22
C ASN A 72 9.69 -7.25 1.93
N HIS A 73 8.53 -7.91 1.93
CA HIS A 73 7.65 -7.90 0.77
C HIS A 73 7.06 -6.51 0.50
N THR A 74 6.62 -5.80 1.53
CA THR A 74 6.04 -4.46 1.36
C THR A 74 7.07 -3.44 0.90
N GLN A 75 8.30 -3.51 1.39
CA GLN A 75 9.39 -2.65 0.94
C GLN A 75 9.73 -2.89 -0.53
N ARG A 76 9.71 -4.13 -0.96
CA ARG A 76 9.93 -4.47 -2.37
C ARG A 76 8.83 -3.88 -3.26
N ILE A 77 7.58 -3.96 -2.81
CA ILE A 77 6.44 -3.40 -3.52
C ILE A 77 6.56 -1.87 -3.61
N GLU A 78 6.98 -1.20 -2.54
CA GLU A 78 7.23 0.25 -2.58
C GLU A 78 8.21 0.63 -3.68
N LEU A 79 9.31 -0.09 -3.78
CA LEU A 79 10.33 0.17 -4.79
C LEU A 79 9.80 -0.08 -6.22
N GLN A 80 9.05 -1.15 -6.42
CA GLN A 80 8.55 -1.52 -7.74
C GLN A 80 7.42 -0.61 -8.21
N GLN A 81 6.53 -0.19 -7.29
CA GLN A 81 5.33 0.57 -7.64
C GLN A 81 5.48 2.06 -7.38
N LEU A 82 6.61 2.52 -6.83
CA LEU A 82 6.86 3.91 -6.48
C LEU A 82 5.75 4.48 -5.59
N SER A 83 5.20 3.65 -4.71
CA SER A 83 4.14 4.01 -3.77
C SER A 83 4.67 3.96 -2.35
N LEU A 84 4.02 4.70 -1.44
CA LEU A 84 4.32 4.63 0.00
C LEU A 84 3.42 3.56 0.64
N ILE A 85 4.03 2.66 1.40
CA ILE A 85 3.32 1.58 2.08
C ILE A 85 3.74 1.54 3.55
N HIS A 86 2.76 1.58 4.45
CA HIS A 86 3.00 1.50 5.89
C HIS A 86 2.17 0.37 6.51
N ILE A 87 2.80 -0.38 7.37
CA ILE A 87 2.14 -1.47 8.09
C ILE A 87 1.66 -0.99 9.46
#